data_162eb5cb885b612fe122c2dd3f3e3a0f
#
_entry.id   162eb5cb885b612fe122c2dd3f3e3a0f
#
_cell.length_a   1.000
_cell.length_b   1.000
_cell.length_c   1.000
_cell.angle_alpha   90.00
_cell.angle_beta   90.00
_cell.angle_gamma   90.00
#
_symmetry.space_group_name_H-M   'P 1'
#
loop_
_entity.id
_entity.type
_entity.pdbx_description
1 polymer ?
#
loop_
_entity_poly.entity_id
_entity_poly.type
_entity_poly.pdbx_seq_one_letter_code
_entity_poly.pdbx_strand_id
1 'polypeptide(L)'
;MKTYIVIHNLNSRGKNLSQEYIEDLFKSKNIPFIYFSTSSIDELNNVIVEYSDTNKYQYCTIGGDGSLNSLINALMNNGIKNPEVACLPAGSGSDFIRTFALPQNIEETINHLTTDSYYEVDVGRVEAENKSKYFINVLNIGFLASSVEVSEKMPKI
;
A
#
# COMPACT_ATOMS: atom_id res chain seq x y z
N MET A 1 0.41 9.84 -19.02
CA MET A 1 0.45 8.81 -17.96
C MET A 1 1.30 9.33 -16.82
N LYS A 2 0.82 9.28 -15.57
CA LYS A 2 1.60 9.65 -14.38
C LYS A 2 2.68 8.61 -14.11
N THR A 3 3.73 9.01 -13.40
CA THR A 3 4.79 8.09 -12.96
C THR A 3 4.40 7.41 -11.66
N TYR A 4 4.50 6.08 -11.59
CA TYR A 4 4.28 5.34 -10.36
C TYR A 4 5.46 5.48 -9.40
N ILE A 5 5.19 5.89 -8.18
CA ILE A 5 6.13 5.77 -7.06
C ILE A 5 5.90 4.41 -6.43
N VAL A 6 6.76 3.47 -6.75
CA VAL A 6 6.66 2.07 -6.33
C VAL A 6 7.39 1.89 -5.01
N ILE A 7 6.66 1.53 -3.97
CA ILE A 7 7.15 1.42 -2.61
C ILE A 7 7.08 -0.03 -2.15
N HIS A 8 8.24 -0.64 -1.98
CA HIS A 8 8.37 -2.01 -1.51
C HIS A 8 8.74 -2.01 -0.02
N ASN A 9 7.79 -2.43 0.81
CA ASN A 9 8.04 -2.59 2.23
C ASN A 9 8.82 -3.88 2.50
N LEU A 10 10.10 -3.77 2.83
CA LEU A 10 10.99 -4.92 3.10
C LEU A 10 10.59 -5.71 4.36
N ASN A 11 9.82 -5.12 5.26
CA ASN A 11 9.30 -5.78 6.46
C ASN A 11 7.94 -6.47 6.22
N SER A 12 7.41 -6.46 4.99
CA SER A 12 6.15 -7.12 4.70
C SER A 12 6.30 -8.64 4.80
N ARG A 13 5.33 -9.27 5.47
CA ARG A 13 5.28 -10.73 5.62
C ARG A 13 4.62 -11.34 4.39
N GLY A 14 5.37 -11.58 3.34
CA GLY A 14 4.79 -12.09 2.11
C GLY A 14 5.82 -12.69 1.19
N LYS A 15 5.51 -12.70 -0.09
CA LYS A 15 6.45 -13.17 -1.13
C LYS A 15 7.66 -12.26 -1.15
N ASN A 16 8.84 -12.84 -1.02
CA ASN A 16 10.09 -12.12 -1.19
C ASN A 16 10.32 -11.90 -2.70
N LEU A 17 9.96 -10.71 -3.17
CA LEU A 17 10.11 -10.31 -4.57
C LEU A 17 11.41 -9.55 -4.73
N SER A 18 12.20 -9.88 -5.74
CA SER A 18 13.39 -9.10 -6.05
C SER A 18 13.01 -7.77 -6.70
N GLN A 19 13.84 -6.74 -6.48
CA GLN A 19 13.69 -5.46 -7.15
C GLN A 19 13.70 -5.63 -8.68
N GLU A 20 14.64 -6.40 -9.19
CA GLU A 20 14.80 -6.69 -10.62
C GLU A 20 13.50 -7.25 -11.24
N TYR A 21 12.87 -8.22 -10.58
CA TYR A 21 11.59 -8.76 -11.05
C TYR A 21 10.50 -7.70 -11.14
N ILE A 22 10.38 -6.83 -10.11
CA ILE A 22 9.38 -5.74 -10.12
C ILE A 22 9.66 -4.74 -11.24
N GLU A 23 10.92 -4.31 -11.38
CA GLU A 23 11.31 -3.37 -12.43
C GLU A 23 11.04 -3.94 -13.84
N ASP A 24 11.32 -5.21 -14.06
CA ASP A 24 11.08 -5.87 -15.34
C ASP A 24 9.59 -5.92 -15.67
N LEU A 25 8.73 -6.15 -14.69
CA LEU A 25 7.28 -6.11 -14.88
C LEU A 25 6.82 -4.73 -15.35
N PHE A 26 7.24 -3.64 -14.70
CA PHE A 26 6.89 -2.27 -15.09
C PHE A 26 7.45 -1.91 -16.48
N LYS A 27 8.73 -2.26 -16.75
CA LYS A 27 9.38 -2.05 -18.03
C LYS A 27 8.68 -2.80 -19.17
N SER A 28 8.27 -4.04 -18.93
CA SER A 28 7.60 -4.89 -19.94
C SER A 28 6.27 -4.31 -20.45
N LYS A 29 5.64 -3.45 -19.65
CA LYS A 29 4.38 -2.77 -19.97
C LYS A 29 4.55 -1.29 -20.33
N ASN A 30 5.80 -0.81 -20.42
CA ASN A 30 6.12 0.60 -20.64
C ASN A 30 5.46 1.54 -19.61
N ILE A 31 5.31 1.08 -18.37
CA ILE A 31 4.75 1.88 -17.27
C ILE A 31 5.89 2.71 -16.67
N PRO A 32 5.81 4.05 -16.64
CA PRO A 32 6.83 4.88 -16.00
C PRO A 32 6.78 4.70 -14.48
N PHE A 33 7.93 4.45 -13.86
CA PHE A 33 8.01 4.24 -12.42
C PHE A 33 9.34 4.70 -11.84
N ILE A 34 9.35 4.93 -10.53
CA ILE A 34 10.53 5.10 -9.68
C ILE A 34 10.36 4.14 -8.50
N TYR A 35 11.37 3.30 -8.26
CA TYR A 35 11.32 2.25 -7.24
C TYR A 35 12.03 2.68 -5.97
N PHE A 36 11.38 2.42 -4.83
CA PHE A 36 11.92 2.60 -3.48
C PHE A 36 11.69 1.36 -2.65
N SER A 37 12.73 0.90 -1.96
CA SER A 37 12.59 -0.03 -0.83
C SER A 37 12.56 0.75 0.47
N THR A 38 11.64 0.42 1.36
CA THR A 38 11.50 1.07 2.66
C THR A 38 11.48 0.04 3.78
N SER A 39 12.17 0.33 4.88
CA SER A 39 12.24 -0.50 6.08
C SER A 39 11.61 0.18 7.30
N SER A 40 11.27 1.45 7.19
CA SER A 40 10.67 2.25 8.27
C SER A 40 9.57 3.18 7.76
N ILE A 41 8.76 3.67 8.70
CA ILE A 41 7.73 4.69 8.42
C ILE A 41 8.38 6.03 8.05
N ASP A 42 9.53 6.35 8.61
CA ASP A 42 10.24 7.61 8.32
C ASP A 42 10.77 7.60 6.88
N GLU A 43 11.35 6.49 6.40
CA GLU A 43 11.75 6.34 5.01
C GLU A 43 10.56 6.49 4.06
N LEU A 44 9.43 5.85 4.38
CA LEU A 44 8.19 5.99 3.62
C LEU A 44 7.72 7.45 3.57
N ASN A 45 7.69 8.15 4.70
CA ASN A 45 7.29 9.56 4.75
C ASN A 45 8.21 10.44 3.92
N ASN A 46 9.53 10.22 3.94
CA ASN A 46 10.48 10.97 3.11
C ASN A 46 10.18 10.81 1.62
N VAL A 47 9.90 9.60 1.15
CA VAL A 47 9.50 9.36 -0.24
C VAL A 47 8.19 10.09 -0.57
N ILE A 48 7.17 10.05 0.30
CA ILE A 48 5.90 10.73 0.06
C ILE A 48 6.05 12.26 -0.02
N VAL A 49 6.89 12.84 0.84
CA VAL A 49 7.16 14.29 0.82
C VAL A 49 7.85 14.70 -0.48
N GLU A 50 8.88 13.95 -0.91
CA GLU A 50 9.65 14.22 -2.12
C GLU A 50 8.78 14.12 -3.39
N TYR A 51 7.88 13.12 -3.43
CA TYR A 51 7.03 12.85 -4.60
C TYR A 51 5.56 13.21 -4.35
N SER A 52 5.29 14.38 -3.78
CA SER A 52 3.95 14.80 -3.32
C SER A 52 3.02 15.35 -4.40
N ASP A 53 3.51 15.64 -5.62
CA ASP A 53 2.72 16.20 -6.72
C ASP A 53 1.83 15.15 -7.39
N THR A 54 0.57 15.08 -6.99
CA THR A 54 -0.43 14.12 -7.51
C THR A 54 -0.81 14.34 -8.99
N ASN A 55 -0.39 15.45 -9.60
CA ASN A 55 -0.55 15.63 -11.04
C ASN A 55 0.52 14.86 -11.84
N LYS A 56 1.68 14.60 -11.23
CA LYS A 56 2.81 13.89 -11.84
C LYS A 56 2.92 12.45 -11.38
N TYR A 57 2.53 12.18 -10.13
CA TYR A 57 2.79 10.91 -9.47
C TYR A 57 1.51 10.22 -9.03
N GLN A 58 1.56 8.92 -9.06
CA GLN A 58 0.62 7.99 -8.45
C GLN A 58 1.42 6.94 -7.68
N TYR A 59 0.83 6.31 -6.69
CA TYR A 59 1.58 5.51 -5.74
C TYR A 59 1.23 4.04 -5.89
N CYS A 60 2.23 3.17 -5.74
CA CYS A 60 2.03 1.73 -5.77
C CYS A 60 2.78 1.09 -4.61
N THR A 61 2.07 0.41 -3.71
CA THR A 61 2.72 -0.37 -2.67
C THR A 61 2.84 -1.83 -3.07
N ILE A 62 3.95 -2.47 -2.66
CA ILE A 62 4.16 -3.91 -2.80
C ILE A 62 4.03 -4.52 -1.41
N GLY A 63 3.00 -5.36 -1.22
CA GLY A 63 2.73 -5.97 0.07
C GLY A 63 1.30 -6.43 0.24
N GLY A 64 0.83 -6.47 1.49
CA GLY A 64 -0.56 -6.78 1.86
C GLY A 64 -1.28 -5.57 2.45
N ASP A 65 -2.40 -5.82 3.14
CA ASP A 65 -3.24 -4.80 3.76
C ASP A 65 -2.47 -3.86 4.69
N GLY A 66 -1.50 -4.38 5.44
CA GLY A 66 -0.65 -3.57 6.33
C GLY A 66 0.23 -2.57 5.57
N SER A 67 0.83 -2.98 4.45
CA SER A 67 1.65 -2.08 3.61
C SER A 67 0.78 -1.00 2.97
N LEU A 68 -0.39 -1.38 2.48
CA LEU A 68 -1.37 -0.44 1.91
C LEU A 68 -1.83 0.56 2.97
N ASN A 69 -2.18 0.10 4.17
CA ASN A 69 -2.60 0.98 5.25
C ASN A 69 -1.48 1.94 5.69
N SER A 70 -0.22 1.49 5.70
CA SER A 70 0.94 2.35 5.99
C SER A 70 1.10 3.44 4.94
N LEU A 71 0.97 3.10 3.66
CA LEU A 71 1.03 4.07 2.56
C LEU A 71 -0.11 5.11 2.68
N ILE A 72 -1.35 4.67 2.93
CA ILE A 72 -2.49 5.59 3.11
C ILE A 72 -2.25 6.54 4.30
N ASN A 73 -1.76 6.04 5.43
CA ASN A 73 -1.44 6.90 6.56
C ASN A 73 -0.33 7.91 6.23
N ALA A 74 0.71 7.51 5.52
CA ALA A 74 1.77 8.42 5.08
C ALA A 74 1.22 9.51 4.15
N LEU A 75 0.40 9.15 3.16
CA LEU A 75 -0.22 10.10 2.24
C LEU A 75 -1.12 11.10 2.97
N MET A 76 -2.03 10.61 3.81
CA MET A 76 -2.99 11.45 4.54
C MET A 76 -2.32 12.35 5.56
N ASN A 77 -1.33 11.85 6.32
CA ASN A 77 -0.59 12.64 7.31
C ASN A 77 0.26 13.74 6.66
N ASN A 78 0.71 13.55 5.43
CA ASN A 78 1.42 14.57 4.65
C ASN A 78 0.47 15.47 3.83
N GLY A 79 -0.85 15.37 4.03
CA GLY A 79 -1.84 16.26 3.42
C GLY A 79 -2.06 16.04 1.93
N ILE A 80 -1.66 14.87 1.38
CA ILE A 80 -1.86 14.53 -0.02
C ILE A 80 -3.36 14.31 -0.25
N LYS A 81 -3.93 15.09 -1.16
CA LYS A 81 -5.37 15.05 -1.47
C LYS A 81 -5.61 14.17 -2.70
N ASN A 82 -6.62 13.30 -2.59
CA ASN A 82 -7.08 12.42 -3.68
C ASN A 82 -5.92 11.67 -4.38
N PRO A 83 -5.05 10.97 -3.62
CA PRO A 83 -3.97 10.22 -4.22
C PRO A 83 -4.52 9.03 -5.02
N GLU A 84 -3.96 8.76 -6.18
CA GLU A 84 -4.18 7.50 -6.90
C GLU A 84 -3.23 6.46 -6.33
N VAL A 85 -3.79 5.33 -5.88
CA VAL A 85 -3.03 4.28 -5.19
C VAL A 85 -3.32 2.92 -5.79
N ALA A 86 -2.26 2.17 -6.06
CA ALA A 86 -2.29 0.77 -6.45
C ALA A 86 -1.63 -0.11 -5.38
N CYS A 87 -2.00 -1.39 -5.37
CA CYS A 87 -1.38 -2.38 -4.49
C CYS A 87 -1.01 -3.62 -5.30
N LEU A 88 0.28 -3.96 -5.36
CA LEU A 88 0.76 -5.25 -5.88
C LEU A 88 0.69 -6.30 -4.78
N PRO A 89 -0.10 -7.38 -4.97
CA PRO A 89 -0.39 -8.36 -3.93
C PRO A 89 0.82 -9.25 -3.65
N ALA A 90 1.61 -8.91 -2.65
CA ALA A 90 2.75 -9.69 -2.18
C ALA A 90 2.63 -10.10 -0.70
N GLY A 91 1.59 -9.66 0.00
CA GLY A 91 1.33 -9.99 1.41
C GLY A 91 0.65 -11.34 1.61
N SER A 92 0.60 -11.79 2.87
CA SER A 92 -0.17 -12.98 3.29
C SER A 92 -1.67 -12.72 3.38
N GLY A 93 -2.09 -11.46 3.56
CA GLY A 93 -3.47 -10.98 3.56
C GLY A 93 -3.67 -9.96 2.43
N SER A 94 -4.80 -10.02 1.77
CA SER A 94 -5.16 -9.14 0.66
C SER A 94 -6.68 -8.91 0.66
N ASP A 95 -7.25 -8.65 1.84
CA ASP A 95 -8.70 -8.51 2.02
C ASP A 95 -9.24 -7.27 1.30
N PHE A 96 -8.48 -6.17 1.29
CA PHE A 96 -8.82 -4.98 0.52
C PHE A 96 -8.95 -5.29 -0.98
N ILE A 97 -7.96 -5.96 -1.56
CA ILE A 97 -7.96 -6.34 -2.98
C ILE A 97 -9.15 -7.24 -3.32
N ARG A 98 -9.48 -8.20 -2.44
CA ARG A 98 -10.63 -9.10 -2.61
C ARG A 98 -11.96 -8.36 -2.56
N THR A 99 -12.10 -7.36 -1.68
CA THR A 99 -13.32 -6.56 -1.54
C THR A 99 -13.69 -5.86 -2.85
N PHE A 100 -12.71 -5.40 -3.61
CA PHE A 100 -12.91 -4.74 -4.90
C PHE A 100 -12.78 -5.67 -6.11
N ALA A 101 -12.70 -6.98 -5.89
CA ALA A 101 -12.49 -7.98 -6.94
C ALA A 101 -11.29 -7.66 -7.87
N LEU A 102 -10.26 -7.03 -7.32
CA LEU A 102 -9.03 -6.72 -8.03
C LEU A 102 -8.18 -7.99 -8.23
N PRO A 103 -7.30 -8.02 -9.23
CA PRO A 103 -6.41 -9.14 -9.47
C PRO A 103 -5.59 -9.50 -8.24
N GLN A 104 -5.50 -10.81 -7.94
CA GLN A 104 -4.79 -11.33 -6.77
C GLN A 104 -3.36 -11.81 -7.09
N ASN A 105 -2.95 -11.70 -8.33
CA ASN A 105 -1.57 -11.96 -8.73
C ASN A 105 -0.93 -10.71 -9.34
N ILE A 106 0.38 -10.63 -9.23
CA ILE A 106 1.16 -9.44 -9.58
C ILE A 106 1.08 -9.13 -11.07
N GLU A 107 1.16 -10.16 -11.92
CA GLU A 107 1.19 -9.99 -13.39
C GLU A 107 -0.15 -9.45 -13.91
N GLU A 108 -1.27 -9.95 -13.39
CA GLU A 108 -2.60 -9.42 -13.72
C GLU A 108 -2.78 -8.01 -13.18
N THR A 109 -2.27 -7.73 -11.97
CA THR A 109 -2.33 -6.39 -11.38
C THR A 109 -1.55 -5.39 -12.24
N ILE A 110 -0.34 -5.72 -12.69
CA ILE A 110 0.45 -4.88 -13.58
C ILE A 110 -0.30 -4.61 -14.90
N ASN A 111 -0.97 -5.61 -15.47
CA ASN A 111 -1.82 -5.40 -16.64
C ASN A 111 -2.98 -4.42 -16.33
N HIS A 112 -3.57 -4.52 -15.14
CA HIS A 112 -4.64 -3.63 -14.70
C HIS A 112 -4.16 -2.17 -14.56
N LEU A 113 -2.90 -1.94 -14.15
CA LEU A 113 -2.33 -0.59 -14.05
C LEU A 113 -2.22 0.14 -15.40
N THR A 114 -2.34 -0.56 -16.51
CA THR A 114 -2.36 0.06 -17.85
C THR A 114 -3.75 0.56 -18.26
N THR A 115 -4.77 0.29 -17.46
CA THR A 115 -6.15 0.73 -17.71
C THR A 115 -6.45 2.02 -16.94
N ASP A 116 -7.35 2.85 -17.45
CA ASP A 116 -7.83 4.06 -16.75
C ASP A 116 -9.01 3.73 -15.79
N SER A 117 -9.02 2.51 -15.27
CA SER A 117 -10.07 2.04 -14.37
C SER A 117 -9.62 2.19 -12.90
N TYR A 118 -10.43 2.89 -12.10
CA TYR A 118 -10.18 3.08 -10.67
C TYR A 118 -11.48 3.07 -9.87
N TYR A 119 -11.36 2.80 -8.59
CA TYR A 119 -12.44 2.91 -7.61
C TYR A 119 -12.18 4.12 -6.71
N GLU A 120 -13.22 4.90 -6.46
CA GLU A 120 -13.18 5.88 -5.37
C GLU A 120 -13.47 5.17 -4.06
N VAL A 121 -12.59 5.39 -3.08
CA VAL A 121 -12.66 4.73 -1.77
C VAL A 121 -12.60 5.77 -0.67
N ASP A 122 -13.58 5.71 0.23
CA ASP A 122 -13.57 6.53 1.43
C ASP A 122 -12.45 6.09 2.40
N VAL A 123 -11.78 7.06 2.98
CA VAL A 123 -10.76 6.85 4.01
C VAL A 123 -11.33 7.23 5.36
N GLY A 124 -11.47 6.25 6.25
CA GLY A 124 -11.89 6.50 7.62
C GLY A 124 -10.76 7.08 8.46
N ARG A 125 -11.10 7.96 9.41
CA ARG A 125 -10.16 8.53 10.38
C ARG A 125 -10.66 8.26 11.80
N VAL A 126 -9.77 7.78 12.65
CA VAL A 126 -10.03 7.61 14.09
C VAL A 126 -9.10 8.53 14.88
N GLU A 127 -9.64 9.18 15.89
CA GLU A 127 -8.90 10.05 16.80
C GLU A 127 -9.08 9.57 18.23
N ALA A 128 -7.97 9.44 18.97
CA ALA A 128 -7.96 9.12 20.39
C ALA A 128 -6.71 9.73 21.04
N GLU A 129 -6.87 10.41 22.18
CA GLU A 129 -5.77 10.92 23.01
C GLU A 129 -4.68 11.68 22.23
N ASN A 130 -5.06 12.61 21.37
CA ASN A 130 -4.15 13.40 20.51
C ASN A 130 -3.41 12.60 19.43
N LYS A 131 -3.83 11.37 19.14
CA LYS A 131 -3.35 10.57 18.01
C LYS A 131 -4.47 10.38 17.01
N SER A 132 -4.14 10.45 15.73
CA SER A 132 -5.07 10.08 14.67
C SER A 132 -4.46 9.01 13.78
N LYS A 133 -5.33 8.11 13.28
CA LYS A 133 -4.96 7.11 12.29
C LYS A 133 -6.02 7.01 11.22
N TYR A 134 -5.57 6.74 10.00
CA TYR A 134 -6.44 6.47 8.87
C TYR A 134 -6.57 4.97 8.61
N PHE A 135 -7.73 4.56 8.11
CA PHE A 135 -8.00 3.17 7.73
C PHE A 135 -8.89 3.12 6.49
N ILE A 136 -8.70 2.09 5.68
CA ILE A 136 -9.44 1.87 4.42
C ILE A 136 -10.16 0.52 4.37
N ASN A 137 -9.97 -0.32 5.39
CA ASN A 137 -10.57 -1.65 5.43
C ASN A 137 -11.38 -1.82 6.72
N VAL A 138 -10.78 -2.27 7.81
CA VAL A 138 -11.46 -2.58 9.05
C VAL A 138 -10.81 -1.87 10.23
N LEU A 139 -11.63 -1.22 11.06
CA LEU A 139 -11.24 -0.73 12.39
C LEU A 139 -11.92 -1.62 13.45
N ASN A 140 -11.12 -2.29 14.25
CA ASN A 140 -11.60 -3.11 15.37
C ASN A 140 -11.39 -2.40 16.71
N ILE A 141 -12.42 -2.43 17.57
CA ILE A 141 -12.37 -1.86 18.92
C ILE A 141 -12.82 -2.94 19.92
N GLY A 142 -12.18 -2.99 21.08
CA GLY A 142 -12.54 -3.90 22.17
C GLY A 142 -12.00 -5.31 21.95
N PHE A 143 -12.83 -6.34 22.13
CA PHE A 143 -12.40 -7.75 22.17
C PHE A 143 -11.64 -8.19 20.90
N LEU A 144 -12.09 -7.80 19.73
CA LEU A 144 -11.42 -8.17 18.47
C LEU A 144 -10.03 -7.53 18.37
N ALA A 145 -9.86 -6.28 18.81
CA ALA A 145 -8.55 -5.65 18.85
C ALA A 145 -7.59 -6.37 19.80
N SER A 146 -8.07 -6.77 20.99
CA SER A 146 -7.28 -7.54 21.94
C SER A 146 -6.90 -8.93 21.41
N SER A 147 -7.77 -9.58 20.64
CA SER A 147 -7.48 -10.88 20.01
C SER A 147 -6.34 -10.79 19.00
N VAL A 148 -6.28 -9.70 18.23
CA VAL A 148 -5.18 -9.44 17.27
C VAL A 148 -3.86 -9.25 18.03
N GLU A 149 -3.86 -8.44 19.09
CA GLU A 149 -2.68 -8.21 19.92
C GLU A 149 -2.12 -9.52 20.52
N VAL A 150 -3.00 -10.39 20.99
CA VAL A 150 -2.60 -11.71 21.51
C VAL A 150 -2.02 -12.58 20.41
N SER A 151 -2.64 -12.61 19.23
CA SER A 151 -2.15 -13.41 18.09
C SER A 151 -0.79 -12.98 17.57
N GLU A 152 -0.47 -11.68 17.64
CA GLU A 152 0.86 -11.16 17.26
C GLU A 152 1.97 -11.58 18.21
N LYS A 153 1.64 -11.81 19.49
CA LYS A 153 2.57 -12.25 20.54
C LYS A 153 2.77 -13.77 20.59
N MET A 154 1.94 -14.54 19.87
CA MET A 154 2.06 -15.99 19.82
C MET A 154 3.23 -16.43 18.94
N PRO A 155 4.01 -17.47 19.35
CA PRO A 155 5.01 -18.07 18.48
C PRO A 155 4.33 -18.60 17.22
N LYS A 156 4.89 -18.29 16.09
CA LYS A 156 4.42 -18.85 14.81
C LYS A 156 4.93 -20.28 14.70
N ILE A 157 4.02 -21.22 14.62
CA ILE A 157 4.27 -22.64 14.34
C ILE A 157 4.55 -22.78 12.83
#